data_dfec4e48ce7ba3d08d2594370b8616b1
#
_entry.id   dfec4e48ce7ba3d08d2594370b8616b1
#
_cell.length_a   1.000
_cell.length_b   1.000
_cell.length_c   1.000
_cell.angle_alpha   90.00
_cell.angle_beta   90.00
_cell.angle_gamma   90.00
#
_symmetry.space_group_name_H-M   'P 1'
#
loop_
_entity.id
_entity.type
_entity.pdbx_description
1 polymer ?
#
loop_
_entity_poly.entity_id
_entity_poly.type
_entity_poly.pdbx_seq_one_letter_code
_entity_poly.pdbx_strand_id
1 'polypeptide(L)'
;MTVLDIDYHHGNGTQDIFYSRADVLTVSVHGDPLTEYPFYLGHADERGSGAGAGCNLNLPLSAGTAFADWAQALQTALDAVRRFGAAALVVALGWTPLRATRSHASRSAVTTTCGWAACWPAQGCRPC
;
A
#
# COMPACT_ATOMS: atom_id res chain seq x y z
N MET A 1 12.70 -6.66 6.43
CA MET A 1 12.32 -5.29 6.04
C MET A 1 10.93 -5.34 5.41
N THR A 2 10.13 -4.27 5.53
CA THR A 2 8.86 -4.15 4.79
C THR A 2 8.87 -2.92 3.90
N VAL A 3 8.32 -3.05 2.69
CA VAL A 3 7.97 -1.94 1.82
C VAL A 3 6.45 -1.85 1.76
N LEU A 4 5.88 -0.74 2.22
CA LEU A 4 4.46 -0.44 2.16
C LEU A 4 4.25 0.64 1.11
N ASP A 5 3.59 0.31 0.02
CA ASP A 5 3.24 1.23 -1.04
C ASP A 5 1.77 1.65 -0.89
N ILE A 6 1.53 2.95 -0.83
CA ILE A 6 0.20 3.56 -0.75
C ILE A 6 -0.02 4.59 -1.85
N ASP A 7 0.78 4.52 -2.91
CA ASP A 7 0.48 5.20 -4.17
C ASP A 7 -0.83 4.66 -4.77
N TYR A 8 -1.45 5.47 -5.61
CA TYR A 8 -2.64 5.03 -6.33
C TYR A 8 -2.37 3.85 -7.27
N HIS A 9 -1.19 3.83 -7.90
CA HIS A 9 -0.79 2.77 -8.81
C HIS A 9 -0.01 1.68 -8.07
N HIS A 10 -0.15 0.46 -8.55
CA HIS A 10 0.57 -0.67 -8.00
C HIS A 10 2.10 -0.50 -8.12
N GLY A 11 2.82 -0.78 -7.04
CA GLY A 11 4.28 -0.78 -7.00
C GLY A 11 4.89 -2.01 -7.68
N ASN A 12 4.61 -2.19 -8.97
CA ASN A 12 4.99 -3.39 -9.74
C ASN A 12 6.50 -3.66 -9.76
N GLY A 13 7.32 -2.63 -9.85
CA GLY A 13 8.78 -2.78 -9.80
C GLY A 13 9.27 -3.29 -8.45
N THR A 14 8.70 -2.81 -7.35
CA THR A 14 9.01 -3.29 -6.00
C THR A 14 8.58 -4.74 -5.83
N GLN A 15 7.38 -5.08 -6.26
CA GLN A 15 6.90 -6.46 -6.23
C GLN A 15 7.85 -7.39 -7.00
N ASP A 16 8.22 -7.05 -8.22
CA ASP A 16 9.08 -7.88 -9.07
C ASP A 16 10.45 -8.16 -8.43
N ILE A 17 11.10 -7.11 -7.90
CA ILE A 17 12.42 -7.21 -7.26
C ILE A 17 12.41 -8.14 -6.05
N PHE A 18 11.35 -8.11 -5.24
CA PHE A 18 11.30 -8.83 -3.96
C PHE A 18 10.41 -10.08 -3.99
N TYR A 19 9.82 -10.44 -5.13
CA TYR A 19 8.79 -11.47 -5.25
C TYR A 19 9.19 -12.86 -4.75
N SER A 20 10.49 -13.22 -4.83
CA SER A 20 11.02 -14.50 -4.38
C SER A 20 11.82 -14.41 -3.08
N ARG A 21 11.75 -13.29 -2.34
CA ARG A 21 12.52 -13.04 -1.13
C ARG A 21 11.68 -13.14 0.13
N ALA A 22 12.12 -13.98 1.09
CA ALA A 22 11.47 -14.16 2.39
C ALA A 22 11.83 -13.09 3.43
N ASP A 23 12.89 -12.32 3.21
CA ASP A 23 13.38 -11.29 4.15
C ASP A 23 12.76 -9.91 3.92
N VAL A 24 11.96 -9.77 2.86
CA VAL A 24 11.23 -8.54 2.53
C VAL A 24 9.77 -8.85 2.35
N LEU A 25 8.90 -8.18 3.11
CA LEU A 25 7.46 -8.15 2.86
C LEU A 25 7.15 -6.95 1.97
N THR A 26 6.51 -7.16 0.84
CA THR A 26 5.94 -6.10 0.01
C THR A 26 4.44 -6.03 0.21
N VAL A 27 3.94 -4.84 0.48
CA VAL A 27 2.50 -4.58 0.66
C VAL A 27 2.12 -3.38 -0.20
N SER A 28 1.08 -3.51 -1.01
CA SER A 28 0.60 -2.42 -1.84
C SER A 28 -0.92 -2.25 -1.73
N VAL A 29 -1.37 -1.02 -1.47
CA VAL A 29 -2.79 -0.61 -1.45
C VAL A 29 -2.99 0.32 -2.63
N HIS A 30 -3.65 -0.14 -3.69
CA HIS A 30 -3.68 0.55 -4.99
C HIS A 30 -5.02 0.36 -5.72
N GLY A 31 -5.20 1.07 -6.82
CA GLY A 31 -6.36 0.90 -7.71
C GLY A 31 -6.35 -0.48 -8.39
N ASP A 32 -7.56 -1.05 -8.57
CA ASP A 32 -7.74 -2.39 -9.12
C ASP A 32 -7.08 -2.51 -10.50
N PRO A 33 -6.10 -3.42 -10.69
CA PRO A 33 -5.42 -3.61 -11.97
C PRO A 33 -6.32 -4.08 -13.11
N LEU A 34 -7.54 -4.53 -12.84
CA LEU A 34 -8.53 -4.79 -13.88
C LEU A 34 -8.96 -3.52 -14.62
N THR A 35 -8.83 -2.35 -14.00
CA THR A 35 -9.26 -1.05 -14.55
C THR A 35 -8.17 0.01 -14.55
N GLU A 36 -7.09 -0.18 -13.78
CA GLU A 36 -6.04 0.80 -13.58
C GLU A 36 -4.66 0.24 -13.96
N TYR A 37 -3.74 1.16 -14.27
CA TYR A 37 -2.34 0.80 -14.56
C TYR A 37 -1.72 0.05 -13.35
N PRO A 38 -0.92 -1.01 -13.54
CA PRO A 38 -0.31 -1.50 -14.80
C PRO A 38 -1.13 -2.56 -15.56
N PHE A 39 -2.35 -2.88 -15.16
CA PHE A 39 -3.31 -3.81 -15.78
C PHE A 39 -2.93 -5.30 -15.75
N TYR A 40 -1.67 -5.67 -15.61
CA TYR A 40 -1.15 -7.03 -15.69
C TYR A 40 -0.50 -7.55 -14.39
N LEU A 41 -0.33 -6.68 -13.39
CA LEU A 41 0.22 -7.00 -12.06
C LEU A 41 -0.52 -6.22 -10.97
N GLY A 42 -0.49 -6.73 -9.74
CA GLY A 42 -1.15 -6.13 -8.59
C GLY A 42 -2.42 -6.86 -8.18
N HIS A 43 -2.64 -8.06 -8.71
CA HIS A 43 -3.80 -8.87 -8.34
C HIS A 43 -3.66 -9.44 -6.92
N ALA A 44 -4.80 -9.61 -6.24
CA ALA A 44 -4.84 -10.03 -4.83
C ALA A 44 -4.30 -11.46 -4.59
N ASP A 45 -4.26 -12.29 -5.62
CA ASP A 45 -3.75 -13.65 -5.59
C ASP A 45 -2.23 -13.75 -5.80
N GLU A 46 -1.57 -12.66 -6.17
CA GLU A 46 -0.12 -12.60 -6.27
C GLU A 46 0.52 -12.51 -4.87
N ARG A 47 1.00 -13.64 -4.36
CA ARG A 47 1.45 -13.80 -2.97
C ARG A 47 2.95 -14.05 -2.81
N GLY A 48 3.75 -13.81 -3.84
CA GLY A 48 5.16 -14.15 -3.86
C GLY A 48 5.40 -15.57 -4.39
N SER A 49 6.66 -15.92 -4.61
CA SER A 49 7.07 -17.22 -5.15
C SER A 49 8.30 -17.78 -4.43
N GLY A 50 8.52 -19.09 -4.56
CA GLY A 50 9.68 -19.74 -3.98
C GLY A 50 9.84 -19.46 -2.49
N ALA A 51 11.00 -18.95 -2.07
CA ALA A 51 11.26 -18.57 -0.68
C ALA A 51 10.39 -17.39 -0.22
N GLY A 52 9.96 -16.50 -1.14
CA GLY A 52 9.13 -15.34 -0.87
C GLY A 52 7.62 -15.64 -0.86
N ALA A 53 7.20 -16.89 -0.95
CA ALA A 53 5.79 -17.25 -0.89
C ALA A 53 5.15 -16.75 0.41
N GLY A 54 4.09 -15.95 0.31
CA GLY A 54 3.44 -15.29 1.45
C GLY A 54 4.05 -13.93 1.84
N CYS A 55 5.12 -13.49 1.18
CA CYS A 55 5.79 -12.21 1.44
C CYS A 55 5.38 -11.08 0.47
N ASN A 56 4.32 -11.27 -0.30
CA ASN A 56 3.69 -10.23 -1.10
C ASN A 56 2.20 -10.13 -0.77
N LEU A 57 1.70 -8.90 -0.57
CA LEU A 57 0.30 -8.63 -0.27
C LEU A 57 -0.20 -7.46 -1.11
N ASN A 58 -1.10 -7.75 -2.04
CA ASN A 58 -1.80 -6.76 -2.84
C ASN A 58 -3.22 -6.56 -2.31
N LEU A 59 -3.61 -5.30 -2.15
CA LEU A 59 -4.93 -4.85 -1.71
C LEU A 59 -5.52 -3.91 -2.78
N PRO A 60 -5.98 -4.49 -3.91
CA PRO A 60 -6.59 -3.69 -4.97
C PRO A 60 -7.94 -3.12 -4.54
N LEU A 61 -8.19 -1.87 -4.88
CA LEU A 61 -9.39 -1.13 -4.55
C LEU A 61 -10.08 -0.63 -5.82
N SER A 62 -11.39 -0.82 -5.89
CA SER A 62 -12.19 -0.37 -7.03
C SER A 62 -12.19 1.15 -7.16
N ALA A 63 -12.35 1.65 -8.39
CA ALA A 63 -12.50 3.08 -8.63
C ALA A 63 -13.67 3.66 -7.81
N GLY A 64 -13.46 4.79 -7.17
CA GLY A 64 -14.48 5.44 -6.32
C GLY A 64 -14.58 4.87 -4.90
N THR A 65 -13.68 3.98 -4.48
CA THR A 65 -13.59 3.49 -3.10
C THR A 65 -13.63 4.65 -2.09
N ALA A 66 -14.49 4.54 -1.09
CA ALA A 66 -14.60 5.53 -0.04
C ALA A 66 -13.37 5.50 0.89
N PHE A 67 -13.10 6.62 1.56
CA PHE A 67 -11.97 6.70 2.51
C PHE A 67 -12.04 5.64 3.62
N ALA A 68 -13.24 5.30 4.08
CA ALA A 68 -13.42 4.29 5.13
C ALA A 68 -12.92 2.89 4.68
N ASP A 69 -13.24 2.50 3.44
CA ASP A 69 -12.82 1.21 2.89
C ASP A 69 -11.31 1.18 2.61
N TRP A 70 -10.78 2.30 2.10
CA TRP A 70 -9.33 2.47 1.94
C TRP A 70 -8.59 2.40 3.29
N ALA A 71 -9.13 3.03 4.34
CA ALA A 71 -8.55 2.99 5.68
C ALA A 71 -8.57 1.56 6.25
N GLN A 72 -9.60 0.78 5.95
CA GLN A 72 -9.68 -0.63 6.33
C GLN A 72 -8.63 -1.48 5.60
N ALA A 73 -8.42 -1.24 4.30
CA ALA A 73 -7.35 -1.89 3.55
C ALA A 73 -5.97 -1.54 4.13
N LEU A 74 -5.75 -0.26 4.44
CA LEU A 74 -4.52 0.17 5.11
C LEU A 74 -4.33 -0.51 6.47
N GLN A 75 -5.38 -0.65 7.27
CA GLN A 75 -5.30 -1.37 8.55
C GLN A 75 -4.87 -2.82 8.34
N THR A 76 -5.42 -3.49 7.33
CA THR A 76 -5.02 -4.85 6.92
C THR A 76 -3.54 -4.91 6.54
N ALA A 77 -3.07 -3.91 5.77
CA ALA A 77 -1.66 -3.77 5.40
C ALA A 77 -0.76 -3.63 6.64
N LEU A 78 -1.12 -2.73 7.56
CA LEU A 78 -0.35 -2.49 8.80
C LEU A 78 -0.32 -3.73 9.71
N ASP A 79 -1.39 -4.50 9.75
CA ASP A 79 -1.43 -5.75 10.51
C ASP A 79 -0.53 -6.82 9.88
N ALA A 80 -0.41 -6.86 8.55
CA ALA A 80 0.55 -7.71 7.87
C ALA A 80 2.00 -7.29 8.18
N VAL A 81 2.29 -5.99 8.17
CA VAL A 81 3.60 -5.43 8.57
C VAL A 81 3.98 -5.84 10.00
N ARG A 82 3.04 -5.70 10.95
CA ARG A 82 3.25 -6.09 12.35
C ARG A 82 3.52 -7.59 12.50
N ARG A 83 2.74 -8.44 11.82
CA ARG A 83 2.93 -9.90 11.86
C ARG A 83 4.26 -10.34 11.27
N PHE A 84 4.70 -9.67 10.22
CA PHE A 84 6.01 -9.95 9.61
C PHE A 84 7.19 -9.59 10.53
N GLY A 85 7.00 -8.68 11.48
CA GLY A 85 8.01 -8.32 12.48
C GLY A 85 9.24 -7.62 11.87
N ALA A 86 9.03 -6.80 10.86
CA ALA A 86 10.11 -6.09 10.17
C ALA A 86 10.83 -5.11 11.10
N ALA A 87 12.17 -5.12 11.09
CA ALA A 87 12.99 -4.15 11.80
C ALA A 87 13.00 -2.75 11.13
N ALA A 88 12.59 -2.67 9.85
CA ALA A 88 12.53 -1.42 9.10
C ALA A 88 11.29 -1.42 8.20
N LEU A 89 10.63 -0.26 8.12
CA LEU A 89 9.51 0.01 7.23
C LEU A 89 9.89 1.15 6.29
N VAL A 90 9.79 0.88 5.00
CA VAL A 90 9.86 1.89 3.93
C VAL A 90 8.44 2.15 3.45
N VAL A 91 8.03 3.41 3.38
CA VAL A 91 6.72 3.79 2.86
C VAL A 91 6.90 4.53 1.53
N ALA A 92 6.38 3.96 0.45
CA ALA A 92 6.26 4.65 -0.83
C ALA A 92 4.97 5.47 -0.83
N LEU A 93 5.12 6.78 -1.03
CA LEU A 93 4.03 7.75 -1.05
C LEU A 93 3.94 8.34 -2.46
N GLY A 94 2.87 8.02 -3.17
CA GLY A 94 2.55 8.70 -4.41
C GLY A 94 1.74 9.98 -4.17
N TRP A 95 1.90 10.93 -5.06
CA TRP A 95 1.12 12.17 -5.06
C TRP A 95 -0.23 12.03 -5.76
N THR A 96 -0.56 10.88 -6.33
CA THR A 96 -1.80 10.64 -7.04
C THR A 96 -2.90 10.21 -6.07
N PRO A 97 -3.83 11.10 -5.67
CA PRO A 97 -4.89 10.71 -4.75
C PRO A 97 -5.89 9.77 -5.44
N LEU A 98 -6.44 8.81 -4.69
CA LEU A 98 -7.39 7.78 -5.12
C LEU A 98 -8.66 8.33 -5.84
N ARG A 99 -8.89 9.64 -5.83
CA ARG A 99 -10.02 10.32 -6.48
C ARG A 99 -9.67 11.05 -7.78
N ALA A 100 -8.44 10.99 -8.27
CA ALA A 100 -8.00 11.85 -9.38
C ALA A 100 -8.33 11.31 -10.78
N THR A 101 -8.89 10.12 -10.92
CA THR A 101 -9.26 9.59 -12.24
C THR A 101 -10.68 10.01 -12.62
N ARG A 102 -10.73 11.09 -13.45
CA ARG A 102 -11.89 11.53 -14.24
C ARG A 102 -13.16 11.94 -13.48
N SER A 103 -13.15 13.12 -12.91
CA SER A 103 -14.24 14.09 -13.12
C SER A 103 -13.78 15.47 -12.65
N HIS A 104 -13.97 16.48 -13.49
CA HIS A 104 -13.91 17.87 -13.12
C HIS A 104 -14.88 18.11 -11.96
N ALA A 105 -14.40 18.24 -10.76
CA ALA A 105 -14.98 19.00 -9.65
C ALA A 105 -14.50 18.41 -8.31
N SER A 106 -13.60 19.06 -7.70
CA SER A 106 -13.71 19.60 -6.34
C SER A 106 -12.35 19.72 -5.66
N ARG A 107 -12.07 20.91 -5.22
CA ARG A 107 -10.91 21.36 -4.45
C ARG A 107 -10.85 20.75 -3.02
N SER A 108 -11.59 19.70 -2.73
CA SER A 108 -11.70 19.12 -1.39
C SER A 108 -10.70 17.98 -1.09
N ALA A 109 -9.93 17.55 -2.08
CA ALA A 109 -9.02 16.40 -1.89
C ALA A 109 -7.71 16.73 -1.14
N VAL A 110 -7.34 18.02 -1.04
CA VAL A 110 -6.07 18.42 -0.42
C VAL A 110 -6.13 18.38 1.12
N THR A 111 -7.32 18.44 1.69
CA THR A 111 -7.49 18.51 3.15
C THR A 111 -7.39 17.14 3.84
N THR A 112 -7.55 16.05 3.10
CA THR A 112 -7.57 14.69 3.68
C THR A 112 -6.17 14.09 3.85
N THR A 113 -5.20 14.55 3.06
CA THR A 113 -3.80 14.07 3.18
C THR A 113 -3.06 14.63 4.40
N CYS A 114 -3.47 15.78 4.94
CA CYS A 114 -2.88 16.33 6.17
C CYS A 114 -3.32 15.62 7.46
N GLY A 115 -4.39 14.83 7.44
CA GLY A 115 -4.86 14.08 8.62
C GLY A 115 -4.01 12.85 8.97
N TRP A 116 -3.10 12.44 8.10
CA TRP A 116 -2.32 11.22 8.23
C TRP A 116 -1.21 11.28 9.28
N ALA A 117 -0.59 12.43 9.43
CA ALA A 117 0.48 12.61 10.41
C ALA A 117 -0.01 12.52 11.88
N ALA A 118 -1.31 12.64 12.10
CA ALA A 118 -1.91 12.65 13.43
C ALA A 118 -2.33 11.27 13.96
N CYS A 119 -2.36 10.23 13.10
CA CYS A 119 -2.83 8.88 13.50
C CYS A 119 -1.72 7.87 13.78
N TRP A 120 -0.46 8.26 13.71
CA TRP A 120 0.62 7.37 14.12
C TRP A 120 0.82 7.51 15.64
N PRO A 121 0.47 6.53 16.48
CA PRO A 121 0.84 6.59 17.89
C PRO A 121 2.35 6.51 17.97
N ALA A 122 2.96 7.53 18.54
CA ALA A 122 4.37 7.56 18.91
C ALA A 122 4.62 6.42 19.91
N GLN A 123 4.94 5.25 19.42
CA GLN A 123 5.47 4.18 20.25
C GLN A 123 6.97 4.40 20.37
N GLY A 124 7.34 5.01 21.51
CA GLY A 124 8.61 5.08 22.15
C GLY A 124 9.86 4.74 21.33
N CYS A 125 10.47 5.73 20.66
CA CYS A 125 11.91 5.68 20.43
C CYS A 125 12.59 5.69 21.79
N ARG A 126 13.15 4.57 22.23
CA ARG A 126 14.14 4.60 23.32
C ARG A 126 15.38 5.30 22.76
N PRO A 127 15.93 6.30 23.47
CA PRO A 127 17.22 6.86 23.09
C PRO A 127 18.30 5.80 23.29
N CYS A 128 19.21 5.72 22.33
CA CYS A 128 20.49 5.05 22.49
C CYS A 128 21.37 5.84 23.45
#